data_4d2c566dbca0d3f6b20f7bc6af2f80f2
#
_entry.id   4d2c566dbca0d3f6b20f7bc6af2f80f2
#
_cell.length_a   1.000
_cell.length_b   1.000
_cell.length_c   1.000
_cell.angle_alpha   90.00
_cell.angle_beta   90.00
_cell.angle_gamma   90.00
#
_symmetry.space_group_name_H-M   'P 1'
#
loop_
_entity.id
_entity.type
_entity.pdbx_description
1 polymer ?
#
loop_
_entity_poly.entity_id
_entity_poly.type
_entity_poly.pdbx_seq_one_letter_code
_entity_poly.pdbx_strand_id
1 'polypeptide(L)'
;MKAEWTEEKKSLGHLYVYEQLVQMDKSNQKKWKAIAIFSMGCLALSLITLCYSINLPKTVPLVIAVNDFGEAKYMGAANKLSYSGIRVPEKVIENVIEKFVDNKYSLSSDSIICKKNIESNFMFLTKEASAKYTQELQEKNPLNDFGKRIKIVEFESFLKLSDSSYHVDFSVTSNSMNFSDREKKVVRGVIQIQMMVPSKKEIDFNPLGIYIKNYDFTELK
;
A
#
# COMPACT_ATOMS: atom_id res chain seq x y z
N MET A 1 76.33 57.68 15.79
CA MET A 1 75.27 58.56 15.25
C MET A 1 73.93 57.78 15.25
N LYS A 2 73.12 57.98 16.29
CA LYS A 2 71.79 57.38 16.36
C LYS A 2 70.88 58.28 15.53
N ALA A 3 70.36 57.78 14.41
CA ALA A 3 69.37 58.48 13.63
C ALA A 3 68.12 58.66 14.49
N GLU A 4 67.84 59.86 14.95
CA GLU A 4 66.57 60.23 15.56
C GLU A 4 65.48 60.15 14.48
N TRP A 5 64.66 59.14 14.62
CA TRP A 5 63.46 59.04 13.82
C TRP A 5 62.51 60.15 14.23
N THR A 6 62.30 61.08 13.32
CA THR A 6 61.30 62.15 13.59
C THR A 6 59.93 61.54 13.82
N GLU A 7 59.17 62.13 14.74
CA GLU A 7 57.80 61.67 15.10
C GLU A 7 56.91 61.48 13.86
N GLU A 8 57.15 62.25 12.85
CA GLU A 8 56.46 62.19 11.53
C GLU A 8 56.74 60.88 10.76
N LYS A 9 57.98 60.38 10.79
CA LYS A 9 58.32 59.07 10.19
C LYS A 9 57.74 57.90 10.95
N LYS A 10 57.59 57.99 12.24
CA LYS A 10 56.96 56.97 13.08
C LYS A 10 55.45 56.93 12.78
N SER A 11 54.80 58.09 12.67
CA SER A 11 53.36 58.16 12.34
C SER A 11 53.05 57.61 10.96
N LEU A 12 53.89 57.89 9.97
CA LEU A 12 53.78 57.34 8.59
C LEU A 12 53.96 55.81 8.58
N GLY A 13 54.92 55.29 9.37
CA GLY A 13 55.10 53.82 9.52
C GLY A 13 53.86 53.14 10.14
N HIS A 14 53.28 53.75 11.16
CA HIS A 14 52.03 53.24 11.78
C HIS A 14 50.86 53.30 10.82
N LEU A 15 50.71 54.33 10.05
CA LEU A 15 49.65 54.48 9.04
C LEU A 15 49.77 53.40 7.95
N TYR A 16 50.98 53.15 7.45
CA TYR A 16 51.23 52.12 6.44
C TYR A 16 50.92 50.73 6.94
N VAL A 17 51.32 50.37 8.20
CA VAL A 17 51.02 49.10 8.77
C VAL A 17 49.51 48.96 8.99
N TYR A 18 48.83 49.98 9.42
CA TYR A 18 47.37 49.99 9.61
C TYR A 18 46.64 49.75 8.29
N GLU A 19 47.03 50.44 7.23
CA GLU A 19 46.45 50.25 5.87
C GLU A 19 46.67 48.82 5.37
N GLN A 20 47.84 48.23 5.58
CA GLN A 20 48.11 46.81 5.21
C GLN A 20 47.21 45.87 5.98
N LEU A 21 47.06 46.04 7.29
CA LEU A 21 46.20 45.23 8.13
C LEU A 21 44.74 45.31 7.69
N VAL A 22 44.25 46.52 7.39
CA VAL A 22 42.87 46.71 6.87
C VAL A 22 42.68 46.06 5.52
N GLN A 23 43.68 46.14 4.62
CA GLN A 23 43.57 45.44 3.32
C GLN A 23 43.60 43.91 3.46
N MET A 24 44.42 43.37 4.36
CA MET A 24 44.45 41.94 4.67
C MET A 24 43.11 41.47 5.26
N ASP A 25 42.52 42.25 6.15
CA ASP A 25 41.21 41.91 6.72
C ASP A 25 40.09 41.97 5.68
N LYS A 26 40.06 42.98 4.81
CA LYS A 26 39.12 43.04 3.68
C LYS A 26 39.27 41.86 2.70
N SER A 27 40.51 41.45 2.43
CA SER A 27 40.79 40.27 1.58
C SER A 27 40.30 38.99 2.21
N ASN A 28 40.54 38.81 3.52
CA ASN A 28 40.08 37.66 4.25
C ASN A 28 38.54 37.61 4.35
N GLN A 29 37.90 38.75 4.58
CA GLN A 29 36.42 38.82 4.58
C GLN A 29 35.83 38.43 3.22
N LYS A 30 36.44 38.83 2.09
CA LYS A 30 36.01 38.39 0.75
C LYS A 30 36.15 36.88 0.57
N LYS A 31 37.25 36.26 1.06
CA LYS A 31 37.47 34.81 1.00
C LYS A 31 36.44 34.07 1.84
N TRP A 32 36.16 34.54 3.06
CA TRP A 32 35.15 33.93 3.94
C TRP A 32 33.74 34.03 3.37
N LYS A 33 33.39 35.16 2.73
CA LYS A 33 32.13 35.33 2.01
C LYS A 33 32.00 34.34 0.85
N ALA A 34 33.08 34.19 0.04
CA ALA A 34 33.09 33.23 -1.05
C ALA A 34 32.91 31.77 -0.56
N ILE A 35 33.59 31.38 0.50
CA ILE A 35 33.46 30.07 1.11
C ILE A 35 32.04 29.85 1.62
N ALA A 36 31.46 30.85 2.29
CA ALA A 36 30.09 30.77 2.80
C ALA A 36 29.04 30.61 1.67
N ILE A 37 29.19 31.36 0.56
CA ILE A 37 28.29 31.23 -0.58
C ILE A 37 28.44 29.85 -1.23
N PHE A 38 29.66 29.35 -1.39
CA PHE A 38 29.93 28.03 -1.95
C PHE A 38 29.34 26.91 -1.09
N SER A 39 29.54 26.98 0.24
CA SER A 39 28.98 25.98 1.18
C SER A 39 27.44 25.99 1.18
N MET A 40 26.83 27.18 1.08
CA MET A 40 25.38 27.31 0.98
C MET A 40 24.83 26.70 -0.34
N GLY A 41 25.56 26.89 -1.43
CA GLY A 41 25.27 26.25 -2.73
C GLY A 41 25.32 24.73 -2.66
N CYS A 42 26.36 24.15 -2.04
CA CYS A 42 26.48 22.71 -1.83
C CYS A 42 25.35 22.14 -0.97
N LEU A 43 24.97 22.88 0.07
CA LEU A 43 23.87 22.48 0.98
C LEU A 43 22.52 22.49 0.23
N ALA A 44 22.25 23.52 -0.58
CA ALA A 44 21.05 23.58 -1.41
C ALA A 44 21.00 22.41 -2.41
N LEU A 45 22.12 22.09 -3.05
CA LEU A 45 22.21 20.97 -4.00
C LEU A 45 21.97 19.62 -3.32
N SER A 46 22.51 19.43 -2.12
CA SER A 46 22.28 18.20 -1.33
C SER A 46 20.82 18.05 -0.90
N LEU A 47 20.15 19.13 -0.53
CA LEU A 47 18.72 19.12 -0.22
C LEU A 47 17.86 18.78 -1.45
N ILE A 48 18.18 19.32 -2.61
CA ILE A 48 17.48 19.00 -3.87
C ILE A 48 17.63 17.51 -4.21
N THR A 49 18.85 16.96 -4.12
CA THR A 49 19.09 15.53 -4.38
C THR A 49 18.40 14.64 -3.35
N LEU A 50 18.32 15.04 -2.09
CA LEU A 50 17.60 14.33 -1.06
C LEU A 50 16.09 14.31 -1.36
N CYS A 51 15.50 15.46 -1.67
CA CYS A 51 14.10 15.56 -2.07
C CYS A 51 13.78 14.71 -3.30
N TYR A 52 14.67 14.69 -4.29
CA TYR A 52 14.53 13.86 -5.48
C TYR A 52 14.58 12.37 -5.11
N SER A 53 15.53 11.93 -4.28
CA SER A 53 15.66 10.54 -3.81
C SER A 53 14.46 10.04 -3.03
N ILE A 54 13.83 10.88 -2.23
CA ILE A 54 12.64 10.51 -1.44
C ILE A 54 11.43 10.24 -2.35
N ASN A 55 11.33 10.97 -3.46
CA ASN A 55 10.22 10.82 -4.42
C ASN A 55 10.41 9.68 -5.44
N LEU A 56 11.60 9.07 -5.49
CA LEU A 56 11.81 7.89 -6.33
C LEU A 56 11.08 6.68 -5.73
N PRO A 57 10.29 5.94 -6.52
CA PRO A 57 9.66 4.69 -6.06
C PRO A 57 10.75 3.69 -5.70
N LYS A 58 10.89 3.40 -4.40
CA LYS A 58 11.98 2.54 -3.86
C LYS A 58 11.83 1.06 -4.20
N THR A 59 10.63 0.62 -4.55
CA THR A 59 10.34 -0.75 -4.94
C THR A 59 9.36 -0.76 -6.10
N VAL A 60 9.76 -1.40 -7.19
CA VAL A 60 8.87 -1.73 -8.28
C VAL A 60 8.55 -3.22 -8.12
N PRO A 61 7.31 -3.59 -7.74
CA PRO A 61 6.94 -4.99 -7.68
C PRO A 61 7.09 -5.61 -9.06
N LEU A 62 7.87 -6.69 -9.11
CA LEU A 62 8.14 -7.47 -10.30
C LEU A 62 7.13 -8.61 -10.36
N VAL A 63 6.33 -8.67 -11.41
CA VAL A 63 5.41 -9.78 -11.62
C VAL A 63 6.08 -10.81 -12.53
N ILE A 64 6.29 -12.02 -12.00
CA ILE A 64 6.75 -13.17 -12.76
C ILE A 64 5.57 -14.13 -12.85
N ALA A 65 5.06 -14.35 -14.05
CA ALA A 65 4.11 -15.42 -14.30
C ALA A 65 4.87 -16.71 -14.53
N VAL A 66 4.52 -17.76 -13.79
CA VAL A 66 5.03 -19.11 -13.99
C VAL A 66 3.92 -19.92 -14.65
N ASN A 67 4.19 -20.51 -15.83
CA ASN A 67 3.23 -21.39 -16.48
C ASN A 67 3.24 -22.79 -15.84
N ASP A 68 2.28 -23.64 -16.22
CA ASP A 68 2.14 -24.99 -15.68
C ASP A 68 3.34 -25.92 -15.99
N PHE A 69 4.23 -25.50 -16.90
CA PHE A 69 5.47 -26.20 -17.24
C PHE A 69 6.68 -25.70 -16.45
N GLY A 70 6.50 -24.75 -15.51
CA GLY A 70 7.57 -24.19 -14.70
C GLY A 70 8.42 -23.12 -15.38
N GLU A 71 8.05 -22.67 -16.59
CA GLU A 71 8.74 -21.59 -17.27
C GLU A 71 8.33 -20.23 -16.68
N ALA A 72 9.32 -19.48 -16.19
CA ALA A 72 9.11 -18.15 -15.68
C ALA A 72 9.12 -17.12 -16.80
N LYS A 73 8.01 -16.41 -17.03
CA LYS A 73 7.91 -15.32 -17.99
C LYS A 73 7.90 -13.98 -17.26
N TYR A 74 8.89 -13.13 -17.54
CA TYR A 74 8.94 -11.77 -17.06
C TYR A 74 7.81 -10.93 -17.67
N MET A 75 6.88 -10.45 -16.84
CA MET A 75 5.72 -9.66 -17.28
C MET A 75 5.95 -8.15 -17.16
N GLY A 76 7.08 -7.72 -16.57
CA GLY A 76 7.42 -6.31 -16.39
C GLY A 76 7.13 -5.77 -14.99
N ALA A 77 7.25 -4.45 -14.86
CA ALA A 77 6.93 -3.76 -13.61
C ALA A 77 5.39 -3.65 -13.46
N ALA A 78 4.88 -3.92 -12.28
CA ALA A 78 3.43 -3.96 -12.01
C ALA A 78 2.69 -2.65 -12.38
N ASN A 79 3.38 -1.51 -12.33
CA ASN A 79 2.82 -0.21 -12.72
C ASN A 79 2.62 -0.01 -14.22
N LYS A 80 3.21 -0.89 -15.06
CA LYS A 80 3.10 -0.86 -16.54
C LYS A 80 2.28 -2.02 -17.10
N LEU A 81 1.83 -2.94 -16.24
CA LEU A 81 1.02 -4.07 -16.66
C LEU A 81 -0.40 -3.62 -16.97
N SER A 82 -0.87 -3.95 -18.14
CA SER A 82 -2.31 -3.91 -18.44
C SER A 82 -2.97 -5.09 -17.75
N TYR A 83 -3.55 -4.86 -16.59
CA TYR A 83 -4.26 -5.90 -15.82
C TYR A 83 -5.36 -6.58 -16.62
N SER A 84 -5.91 -5.91 -17.65
CA SER A 84 -6.93 -6.49 -18.57
C SER A 84 -6.39 -7.59 -19.49
N GLY A 85 -5.07 -7.71 -19.65
CA GLY A 85 -4.44 -8.74 -20.49
C GLY A 85 -3.81 -9.90 -19.71
N ILE A 86 -3.85 -9.89 -18.39
CA ILE A 86 -3.29 -10.96 -17.57
C ILE A 86 -4.29 -12.11 -17.52
N ARG A 87 -3.89 -13.27 -18.03
CA ARG A 87 -4.62 -14.52 -17.78
C ARG A 87 -4.27 -15.00 -16.38
N VAL A 88 -5.20 -14.80 -15.47
CA VAL A 88 -5.07 -15.33 -14.10
C VAL A 88 -5.56 -16.79 -14.12
N PRO A 89 -4.80 -17.73 -13.53
CA PRO A 89 -5.27 -19.10 -13.38
C PRO A 89 -6.60 -19.13 -12.60
N GLU A 90 -7.52 -19.98 -13.06
CA GLU A 90 -8.87 -20.08 -12.48
C GLU A 90 -8.82 -20.40 -10.98
N LYS A 91 -7.87 -21.23 -10.56
CA LYS A 91 -7.66 -21.56 -9.14
C LYS A 91 -7.32 -20.34 -8.26
N VAL A 92 -6.67 -19.32 -8.82
CA VAL A 92 -6.38 -18.08 -8.08
C VAL A 92 -7.65 -17.26 -7.89
N ILE A 93 -8.51 -17.22 -8.90
CA ILE A 93 -9.81 -16.54 -8.82
C ILE A 93 -10.70 -17.26 -7.80
N GLU A 94 -10.75 -18.60 -7.85
CA GLU A 94 -11.43 -19.43 -6.88
C GLU A 94 -10.98 -19.09 -5.45
N ASN A 95 -9.67 -19.06 -5.17
CA ASN A 95 -9.12 -18.71 -3.86
C ASN A 95 -9.54 -17.31 -3.38
N VAL A 96 -9.60 -16.32 -4.28
CA VAL A 96 -10.05 -14.95 -3.93
C VAL A 96 -11.53 -14.94 -3.57
N ILE A 97 -12.35 -15.67 -4.34
CA ILE A 97 -13.79 -15.80 -4.09
C ILE A 97 -14.05 -16.55 -2.79
N GLU A 98 -13.35 -17.67 -2.58
CA GLU A 98 -13.43 -18.46 -1.35
C GLU A 98 -13.10 -17.63 -0.12
N LYS A 99 -12.00 -16.87 -0.18
CA LYS A 99 -11.59 -15.96 0.89
C LYS A 99 -12.61 -14.85 1.16
N PHE A 100 -13.22 -14.28 0.11
CA PHE A 100 -14.28 -13.29 0.27
C PHE A 100 -15.51 -13.86 0.96
N VAL A 101 -15.96 -15.05 0.54
CA VAL A 101 -17.12 -15.74 1.10
C VAL A 101 -16.85 -16.15 2.56
N ASP A 102 -15.68 -16.72 2.83
CA ASP A 102 -15.28 -17.07 4.19
C ASP A 102 -15.27 -15.85 5.10
N ASN A 103 -14.59 -14.78 4.73
CA ASN A 103 -14.54 -13.53 5.50
C ASN A 103 -15.93 -12.92 5.73
N LYS A 104 -16.88 -13.12 4.80
CA LYS A 104 -18.24 -12.56 4.87
C LYS A 104 -19.14 -13.35 5.80
N TYR A 105 -19.05 -14.67 5.79
CA TYR A 105 -20.00 -15.55 6.45
C TYR A 105 -19.44 -16.24 7.69
N SER A 106 -18.11 -16.38 7.84
CA SER A 106 -17.51 -16.94 9.04
C SER A 106 -17.65 -15.98 10.24
N LEU A 107 -17.80 -16.55 11.41
CA LEU A 107 -17.85 -15.82 12.67
C LEU A 107 -17.01 -16.55 13.70
N SER A 108 -15.89 -15.95 14.09
CA SER A 108 -15.00 -16.43 15.12
C SER A 108 -15.46 -15.99 16.52
N SER A 109 -15.01 -16.68 17.55
CA SER A 109 -15.13 -16.23 18.94
C SER A 109 -14.19 -15.06 19.28
N ASP A 110 -13.23 -14.75 18.40
CA ASP A 110 -12.29 -13.62 18.54
C ASP A 110 -12.78 -12.41 17.74
N SER A 111 -13.04 -11.30 18.46
CA SER A 111 -13.50 -10.04 17.87
C SER A 111 -12.48 -9.40 16.93
N ILE A 112 -11.18 -9.60 17.17
CA ILE A 112 -10.11 -9.06 16.34
C ILE A 112 -10.13 -9.74 14.98
N ILE A 113 -10.32 -11.07 14.97
CA ILE A 113 -10.43 -11.85 13.72
C ILE A 113 -11.69 -11.42 12.94
N CYS A 114 -12.84 -11.31 13.61
CA CYS A 114 -14.07 -10.88 12.97
C CYS A 114 -13.94 -9.48 12.31
N LYS A 115 -13.36 -8.54 13.04
CA LYS A 115 -13.08 -7.19 12.50
C LYS A 115 -12.14 -7.23 11.30
N LYS A 116 -11.04 -7.97 11.40
CA LYS A 116 -10.06 -8.14 10.33
C LYS A 116 -10.69 -8.76 9.07
N ASN A 117 -11.57 -9.75 9.23
CA ASN A 117 -12.27 -10.39 8.11
C ASN A 117 -13.16 -9.38 7.37
N ILE A 118 -13.94 -8.58 8.11
CA ILE A 118 -14.78 -7.53 7.53
C ILE A 118 -13.91 -6.50 6.78
N GLU A 119 -12.86 -5.99 7.41
CA GLU A 119 -11.95 -5.00 6.81
C GLU A 119 -11.23 -5.55 5.57
N SER A 120 -10.80 -6.82 5.60
CA SER A 120 -10.11 -7.48 4.48
C SER A 120 -11.00 -7.60 3.25
N ASN A 121 -12.32 -7.76 3.42
CA ASN A 121 -13.22 -7.86 2.28
C ASN A 121 -13.25 -6.59 1.44
N PHE A 122 -13.13 -5.41 2.05
CA PHE A 122 -13.09 -4.15 1.31
C PHE A 122 -11.90 -4.05 0.35
N MET A 123 -10.82 -4.80 0.58
CA MET A 123 -9.64 -4.83 -0.31
C MET A 123 -9.89 -5.62 -1.61
N PHE A 124 -10.97 -6.41 -1.67
CA PHE A 124 -11.37 -7.21 -2.82
C PHE A 124 -12.63 -6.71 -3.51
N LEU A 125 -13.23 -5.61 -3.03
CA LEU A 125 -14.48 -5.09 -3.58
C LEU A 125 -14.24 -3.86 -4.45
N THR A 126 -14.99 -3.73 -5.55
CA THR A 126 -15.11 -2.45 -6.25
C THR A 126 -15.87 -1.45 -5.40
N LYS A 127 -15.87 -0.19 -5.79
CA LYS A 127 -16.59 0.87 -5.07
C LYS A 127 -18.09 0.58 -4.94
N GLU A 128 -18.71 0.07 -6.01
CA GLU A 128 -20.12 -0.31 -6.04
C GLU A 128 -20.41 -1.48 -5.11
N ALA A 129 -19.59 -2.54 -5.21
CA ALA A 129 -19.73 -3.71 -4.34
C ALA A 129 -19.44 -3.38 -2.86
N SER A 130 -18.52 -2.45 -2.59
CA SER A 130 -18.26 -1.95 -1.23
C SER A 130 -19.46 -1.22 -0.65
N ALA A 131 -20.17 -0.42 -1.45
CA ALA A 131 -21.40 0.26 -1.01
C ALA A 131 -22.50 -0.75 -0.65
N LYS A 132 -22.71 -1.77 -1.51
CA LYS A 132 -23.63 -2.89 -1.24
C LYS A 132 -23.27 -3.63 0.04
N TYR A 133 -21.99 -3.98 0.21
CA TYR A 133 -21.50 -4.69 1.40
C TYR A 133 -21.70 -3.87 2.67
N THR A 134 -21.45 -2.54 2.61
CA THR A 134 -21.70 -1.64 3.73
C THR A 134 -23.18 -1.60 4.12
N GLN A 135 -24.07 -1.52 3.15
CA GLN A 135 -25.51 -1.56 3.39
C GLN A 135 -25.92 -2.90 4.05
N GLU A 136 -25.45 -4.03 3.54
CA GLU A 136 -25.72 -5.34 4.13
C GLU A 136 -25.23 -5.45 5.58
N LEU A 137 -24.02 -4.89 5.89
CA LEU A 137 -23.50 -4.84 7.26
C LEU A 137 -24.37 -3.98 8.20
N GLN A 138 -25.00 -2.91 7.67
CA GLN A 138 -25.90 -2.07 8.45
C GLN A 138 -27.25 -2.76 8.70
N GLU A 139 -27.78 -3.48 7.70
CA GLU A 139 -29.05 -4.19 7.80
C GLU A 139 -28.93 -5.48 8.66
N LYS A 140 -27.85 -6.23 8.46
CA LYS A 140 -27.59 -7.50 9.14
C LYS A 140 -26.17 -7.52 9.67
N ASN A 141 -25.95 -6.84 10.80
CA ASN A 141 -24.62 -6.82 11.40
C ASN A 141 -24.25 -8.24 11.88
N PRO A 142 -23.23 -8.89 11.28
CA PRO A 142 -22.82 -10.23 11.66
C PRO A 142 -22.32 -10.30 13.09
N LEU A 143 -21.88 -9.17 13.67
CA LEU A 143 -21.41 -9.09 15.05
C LEU A 143 -22.54 -9.19 16.09
N ASN A 144 -23.81 -9.14 15.69
CA ASN A 144 -24.93 -9.35 16.63
C ASN A 144 -24.96 -10.79 17.21
N ASP A 145 -24.39 -11.74 16.48
CA ASP A 145 -24.24 -13.13 16.90
C ASP A 145 -22.89 -13.38 17.63
N PHE A 146 -22.02 -12.36 17.73
CA PHE A 146 -20.74 -12.46 18.39
C PHE A 146 -20.90 -12.86 19.87
N GLY A 147 -20.08 -13.82 20.31
CA GLY A 147 -20.14 -14.37 21.67
C GLY A 147 -21.33 -15.32 21.92
N LYS A 148 -22.23 -15.51 20.94
CA LYS A 148 -23.37 -16.44 21.03
C LYS A 148 -23.18 -17.62 20.10
N ARG A 149 -22.67 -17.39 18.90
CA ARG A 149 -22.53 -18.40 17.85
C ARG A 149 -21.17 -18.33 17.20
N ILE A 150 -20.71 -19.46 16.67
CA ILE A 150 -19.54 -19.59 15.78
C ILE A 150 -20.10 -20.04 14.44
N LYS A 151 -19.64 -19.41 13.33
CA LYS A 151 -20.06 -19.78 11.98
C LYS A 151 -18.83 -20.23 11.18
N ILE A 152 -18.95 -21.37 10.53
CA ILE A 152 -17.92 -22.00 9.71
C ILE A 152 -18.48 -22.13 8.31
N VAL A 153 -17.67 -21.78 7.32
CA VAL A 153 -18.01 -21.88 5.90
C VAL A 153 -17.29 -23.10 5.31
N GLU A 154 -18.03 -23.90 4.54
CA GLU A 154 -17.48 -25.01 3.77
C GLU A 154 -17.87 -24.81 2.30
N PHE A 155 -16.87 -24.68 1.43
CA PHE A 155 -17.06 -24.53 -0.01
C PHE A 155 -17.43 -25.87 -0.63
N GLU A 156 -18.51 -25.92 -1.42
CA GLU A 156 -19.03 -27.14 -2.02
C GLU A 156 -18.77 -27.20 -3.52
N SER A 157 -19.00 -26.11 -4.25
CA SER A 157 -18.74 -26.06 -5.67
C SER A 157 -18.36 -24.68 -6.18
N PHE A 158 -17.59 -24.68 -7.27
CA PHE A 158 -17.18 -23.50 -8.00
C PHE A 158 -17.29 -23.79 -9.50
N LEU A 159 -18.06 -22.98 -10.21
CA LEU A 159 -18.30 -23.15 -11.64
C LEU A 159 -18.14 -21.82 -12.38
N LYS A 160 -17.28 -21.79 -13.36
CA LYS A 160 -17.13 -20.65 -14.25
C LYS A 160 -18.33 -20.57 -15.20
N LEU A 161 -19.10 -19.48 -15.14
CA LEU A 161 -20.21 -19.20 -16.03
C LEU A 161 -19.77 -18.39 -17.27
N SER A 162 -18.85 -17.45 -17.07
CA SER A 162 -18.26 -16.62 -18.12
C SER A 162 -16.85 -16.19 -17.71
N ASP A 163 -16.17 -15.39 -18.54
CA ASP A 163 -14.83 -14.89 -18.21
C ASP A 163 -14.78 -13.97 -16.99
N SER A 164 -15.92 -13.46 -16.55
CA SER A 164 -16.02 -12.58 -15.40
C SER A 164 -17.06 -12.99 -14.37
N SER A 165 -17.77 -14.13 -14.57
CA SER A 165 -18.86 -14.55 -13.70
C SER A 165 -18.67 -15.99 -13.24
N TYR A 166 -18.88 -16.22 -11.96
CA TYR A 166 -18.69 -17.51 -11.30
C TYR A 166 -19.89 -17.84 -10.45
N HIS A 167 -20.30 -19.09 -10.53
CA HIS A 167 -21.30 -19.68 -9.65
C HIS A 167 -20.60 -20.37 -8.50
N VAL A 168 -21.12 -20.18 -7.28
CA VAL A 168 -20.55 -20.77 -6.06
C VAL A 168 -21.66 -21.35 -5.19
N ASP A 169 -21.43 -22.55 -4.71
CA ASP A 169 -22.24 -23.17 -3.67
C ASP A 169 -21.38 -23.40 -2.44
N PHE A 170 -21.87 -23.02 -1.30
CA PHE A 170 -21.21 -23.24 -0.01
C PHE A 170 -22.23 -23.43 1.11
N SER A 171 -21.80 -24.07 2.18
CA SER A 171 -22.63 -24.21 3.36
C SER A 171 -22.05 -23.41 4.53
N VAL A 172 -22.94 -22.87 5.33
CA VAL A 172 -22.63 -22.14 6.56
C VAL A 172 -23.18 -22.96 7.73
N THR A 173 -22.27 -23.51 8.53
CA THR A 173 -22.62 -24.20 9.76
C THR A 173 -22.51 -23.23 10.94
N SER A 174 -23.62 -22.99 11.61
CA SER A 174 -23.71 -22.11 12.77
C SER A 174 -23.91 -22.95 14.03
N ASN A 175 -22.94 -22.90 14.96
CA ASN A 175 -23.00 -23.61 16.24
C ASN A 175 -23.17 -22.60 17.37
N SER A 176 -24.00 -22.92 18.39
CA SER A 176 -23.98 -22.15 19.63
C SER A 176 -22.66 -22.35 20.38
N MET A 177 -22.25 -21.41 21.23
CA MET A 177 -20.97 -21.49 21.98
C MET A 177 -20.85 -22.73 22.86
N ASN A 178 -21.95 -23.25 23.33
CA ASN A 178 -22.04 -24.48 24.14
C ASN A 178 -22.32 -25.73 23.29
N PHE A 179 -22.31 -25.63 21.95
CA PHE A 179 -22.56 -26.73 21.01
C PHE A 179 -23.92 -27.46 21.20
N SER A 180 -24.85 -26.80 21.88
CA SER A 180 -26.19 -27.36 22.11
C SER A 180 -27.12 -27.28 20.91
N ASP A 181 -26.82 -26.39 19.99
CA ASP A 181 -27.61 -26.12 18.80
C ASP A 181 -26.70 -25.94 17.57
N ARG A 182 -27.01 -26.67 16.50
CA ARG A 182 -26.29 -26.65 15.24
C ARG A 182 -27.26 -26.45 14.08
N GLU A 183 -27.04 -25.43 13.31
CA GLU A 183 -27.81 -25.12 12.12
C GLU A 183 -26.87 -25.12 10.90
N LYS A 184 -27.22 -25.84 9.83
CA LYS A 184 -26.49 -25.81 8.55
C LYS A 184 -27.40 -25.21 7.50
N LYS A 185 -26.91 -24.17 6.80
CA LYS A 185 -27.58 -23.53 5.68
C LYS A 185 -26.72 -23.70 4.43
N VAL A 186 -27.35 -24.04 3.33
CA VAL A 186 -26.71 -24.05 2.02
C VAL A 186 -27.00 -22.72 1.34
N VAL A 187 -25.95 -22.08 0.82
CA VAL A 187 -26.02 -20.80 0.13
C VAL A 187 -25.51 -20.97 -1.27
N ARG A 188 -26.26 -20.46 -2.21
CA ARG A 188 -25.91 -20.44 -3.62
C ARG A 188 -25.74 -18.99 -4.08
N GLY A 189 -24.74 -18.74 -4.92
CA GLY A 189 -24.54 -17.39 -5.40
C GLY A 189 -23.84 -17.27 -6.73
N VAL A 190 -23.95 -16.07 -7.27
CA VAL A 190 -23.19 -15.66 -8.47
C VAL A 190 -22.30 -14.48 -8.09
N ILE A 191 -21.05 -14.55 -8.46
CA ILE A 191 -20.05 -13.53 -8.22
C ILE A 191 -19.52 -13.06 -9.57
N GLN A 192 -19.47 -11.74 -9.75
CA GLN A 192 -18.85 -11.10 -10.91
C GLN A 192 -17.54 -10.46 -10.48
N ILE A 193 -16.48 -10.72 -11.23
CA ILE A 193 -15.17 -10.14 -11.00
C ILE A 193 -14.80 -9.11 -12.06
N GLN A 194 -13.87 -8.23 -11.70
CA GLN A 194 -13.26 -7.27 -12.60
C GLN A 194 -11.76 -7.16 -12.29
N MET A 195 -10.93 -7.13 -13.32
CA MET A 195 -9.49 -6.92 -13.18
C MET A 195 -9.20 -5.42 -13.24
N MET A 196 -8.56 -4.88 -12.22
CA MET A 196 -8.17 -3.47 -12.14
C MET A 196 -6.78 -3.33 -11.52
N VAL A 197 -6.11 -2.21 -11.81
CA VAL A 197 -4.84 -1.89 -11.16
C VAL A 197 -5.09 -1.59 -9.68
N PRO A 198 -4.49 -2.35 -8.75
CA PRO A 198 -4.66 -2.10 -7.33
C PRO A 198 -4.01 -0.78 -6.93
N SER A 199 -4.58 -0.11 -5.94
CA SER A 199 -3.95 1.05 -5.32
C SER A 199 -2.70 0.63 -4.52
N LYS A 200 -1.83 1.62 -4.19
CA LYS A 200 -0.62 1.36 -3.38
C LYS A 200 -0.92 0.73 -2.01
N LYS A 201 -2.11 0.93 -1.47
CA LYS A 201 -2.54 0.35 -0.18
C LYS A 201 -3.08 -1.06 -0.32
N GLU A 202 -3.62 -1.39 -1.48
CA GLU A 202 -4.26 -2.68 -1.76
C GLU A 202 -3.30 -3.70 -2.36
N ILE A 203 -2.17 -3.26 -2.92
CA ILE A 203 -1.23 -4.12 -3.63
C ILE A 203 -0.66 -5.26 -2.78
N ASP A 204 -0.51 -5.04 -1.47
CA ASP A 204 -0.01 -6.05 -0.53
C ASP A 204 -1.06 -7.15 -0.25
N PHE A 205 -2.35 -6.83 -0.42
CA PHE A 205 -3.47 -7.74 -0.17
C PHE A 205 -4.03 -8.34 -1.46
N ASN A 206 -4.06 -7.57 -2.53
CA ASN A 206 -4.62 -7.94 -3.83
C ASN A 206 -3.65 -7.59 -4.97
N PRO A 207 -2.48 -8.22 -5.03
CA PRO A 207 -1.43 -7.88 -6.01
C PRO A 207 -1.85 -8.16 -7.46
N LEU A 208 -2.81 -9.06 -7.67
CA LEU A 208 -3.32 -9.40 -9.01
C LEU A 208 -4.45 -8.50 -9.49
N GLY A 209 -4.95 -7.61 -8.62
CA GLY A 209 -6.02 -6.68 -8.97
C GLY A 209 -7.34 -7.36 -9.32
N ILE A 210 -7.66 -8.48 -8.66
CA ILE A 210 -8.92 -9.19 -8.82
C ILE A 210 -9.93 -8.57 -7.88
N TYR A 211 -10.94 -7.89 -8.42
CA TYR A 211 -11.98 -7.26 -7.62
C TYR A 211 -13.34 -7.88 -7.90
N ILE A 212 -14.12 -8.05 -6.85
CA ILE A 212 -15.52 -8.45 -6.95
C ILE A 212 -16.32 -7.19 -7.31
N LYS A 213 -16.93 -7.22 -8.50
CA LYS A 213 -17.75 -6.14 -9.03
C LYS A 213 -19.17 -6.19 -8.50
N ASN A 214 -19.70 -7.40 -8.43
CA ASN A 214 -21.04 -7.66 -7.89
C ASN A 214 -21.09 -9.09 -7.35
N TYR A 215 -21.99 -9.33 -6.43
CA TYR A 215 -22.30 -10.66 -5.90
C TYR A 215 -23.78 -10.71 -5.51
N ASP A 216 -24.36 -11.88 -5.63
CA ASP A 216 -25.70 -12.16 -5.19
C ASP A 216 -25.79 -13.56 -4.59
N PHE A 217 -26.30 -13.66 -3.37
CA PHE A 217 -26.37 -14.90 -2.59
C PHE A 217 -27.79 -15.17 -2.13
N THR A 218 -28.23 -16.41 -2.31
CA THR A 218 -29.55 -16.89 -1.91
C THR A 218 -29.40 -18.09 -0.99
N GLU A 219 -29.99 -18.04 0.21
CA GLU A 219 -30.08 -19.18 1.11
C GLU A 219 -31.09 -20.19 0.54
N LEU A 220 -30.66 -21.43 0.38
CA LEU A 220 -31.55 -22.55 0.01
C LEU A 220 -32.20 -23.09 1.29
N LYS A 221 -33.50 -23.26 1.24
CA LYS A 221 -34.28 -23.82 2.35
C LYS A 221 -34.18 -25.33 2.36
#